data_1a560b025e37d5406ce9034c15c5b5d9
#
_entry.id   1a560b025e37d5406ce9034c15c5b5d9
#
_cell.length_a   1.000
_cell.length_b   1.000
_cell.length_c   1.000
_cell.angle_alpha   90.00
_cell.angle_beta   90.00
_cell.angle_gamma   90.00
#
_symmetry.space_group_name_H-M   'P 1'
#
loop_
_entity.id
_entity.type
_entity.pdbx_description
1 polymer ?
#
loop_
_entity_poly.entity_id
_entity_poly.type
_entity_poly.pdbx_seq_one_letter_code
_entity_poly.pdbx_strand_id
1 'polypeptide(L)'
;GDVYKSQDRDSAKTVAEKREAMRKSLSADTFIAGINAISSDGWLVNIDGTGNRVAAICFGPENVILVAGTNKITGAMQSAIARARNVAAPINAKRFDLPNPCTVSGKCADCISDTTICSQFLETRYCKPAGRIKVILIEEELGF
;
A
#
# COMPACT_ATOMS: atom_id res chain seq x y z
N GLY A 1 19.08 -11.79 24.14
CA GLY A 1 19.10 -11.36 22.73
C GLY A 1 17.68 -11.17 22.27
N ASP A 2 17.35 -9.97 21.77
CA ASP A 2 16.01 -9.64 21.28
C ASP A 2 15.70 -10.48 20.06
N VAL A 3 14.74 -11.39 20.18
CA VAL A 3 14.25 -12.18 19.07
C VAL A 3 13.20 -11.31 18.35
N TYR A 4 13.58 -10.69 17.25
CA TYR A 4 12.62 -10.03 16.38
C TYR A 4 11.69 -11.08 15.76
N LYS A 5 10.43 -11.07 16.16
CA LYS A 5 9.39 -11.86 15.51
C LYS A 5 8.86 -11.08 14.32
N SER A 6 9.35 -11.36 13.13
CA SER A 6 8.71 -10.84 11.91
C SER A 6 7.54 -11.76 11.53
N GLN A 7 6.41 -11.17 11.16
CA GLN A 7 5.28 -11.88 10.57
C GLN A 7 5.25 -11.56 9.08
N ASP A 8 5.64 -12.54 8.28
CA ASP A 8 5.56 -12.46 6.83
C ASP A 8 4.33 -13.22 6.35
N ARG A 9 3.37 -12.49 5.76
CA ARG A 9 2.15 -13.10 5.20
C ARG A 9 2.46 -14.02 4.02
N ASP A 10 3.58 -13.80 3.32
CA ASP A 10 3.92 -14.58 2.12
C ASP A 10 4.51 -15.95 2.48
N SER A 11 4.90 -16.15 3.75
CA SER A 11 5.27 -17.46 4.30
C SER A 11 4.05 -18.36 4.59
N ALA A 12 2.84 -17.79 4.66
CA ALA A 12 1.60 -18.52 4.93
C ALA A 12 1.19 -19.38 3.72
N LYS A 13 0.85 -20.64 4.00
CA LYS A 13 0.55 -21.64 2.96
C LYS A 13 -0.91 -21.65 2.52
N THR A 14 -1.82 -21.23 3.39
CA THR A 14 -3.26 -21.22 3.12
C THR A 14 -3.84 -19.82 3.13
N VAL A 15 -5.01 -19.65 2.51
CA VAL A 15 -5.77 -18.38 2.53
C VAL A 15 -6.15 -17.98 3.97
N ALA A 16 -6.51 -18.96 4.79
CA ALA A 16 -6.86 -18.72 6.19
C ALA A 16 -5.67 -18.21 7.00
N GLU A 17 -4.49 -18.84 6.84
CA GLU A 17 -3.24 -18.38 7.48
C GLU A 17 -2.84 -16.98 7.02
N LYS A 18 -2.96 -16.68 5.72
CA LYS A 18 -2.71 -15.33 5.19
C LYS A 18 -3.62 -14.30 5.82
N ARG A 19 -4.91 -14.60 5.93
CA ARG A 19 -5.90 -13.71 6.55
C ARG A 19 -5.61 -13.49 8.03
N GLU A 20 -5.22 -14.53 8.74
CA GLU A 20 -4.84 -14.43 10.15
C GLU A 20 -3.57 -13.59 10.35
N ALA A 21 -2.54 -13.80 9.53
CA ALA A 21 -1.33 -12.97 9.54
C ALA A 21 -1.65 -11.48 9.30
N MET A 22 -2.55 -11.18 8.35
CA MET A 22 -3.01 -9.81 8.09
C MET A 22 -3.73 -9.20 9.31
N ARG A 23 -4.56 -9.98 10.02
CA ARG A 23 -5.22 -9.51 11.25
C ARG A 23 -4.24 -9.26 12.38
N LYS A 24 -3.28 -10.17 12.58
CA LYS A 24 -2.23 -10.01 13.58
C LYS A 24 -1.35 -8.79 13.33
N SER A 25 -1.13 -8.43 12.07
CA SER A 25 -0.35 -7.23 11.73
C SER A 25 -0.98 -5.94 12.25
N LEU A 26 -2.30 -5.90 12.49
CA LEU A 26 -2.98 -4.72 13.04
C LEU A 26 -2.66 -4.46 14.51
N SER A 27 -2.18 -5.47 15.23
CA SER A 27 -1.77 -5.37 16.65
C SER A 27 -0.26 -5.48 16.83
N ALA A 28 0.51 -5.40 15.76
CA ALA A 28 1.97 -5.40 15.83
C ALA A 28 2.50 -4.06 16.33
N ASP A 29 3.67 -4.05 16.96
CA ASP A 29 4.32 -2.81 17.40
C ASP A 29 4.73 -1.94 16.22
N THR A 30 5.19 -2.57 15.14
CA THR A 30 5.66 -1.90 13.93
C THR A 30 5.11 -2.58 12.68
N PHE A 31 4.60 -1.78 11.77
CA PHE A 31 4.15 -2.22 10.44
C PHE A 31 5.02 -1.60 9.36
N ILE A 32 5.58 -2.43 8.49
CA ILE A 32 6.42 -1.98 7.37
C ILE A 32 5.70 -2.29 6.07
N ALA A 33 5.58 -1.29 5.19
CA ALA A 33 4.92 -1.46 3.90
C ALA A 33 5.47 -0.51 2.83
N GLY A 34 5.16 -0.82 1.57
CA GLY A 34 5.30 0.13 0.47
C GLY A 34 4.13 1.11 0.41
N ILE A 35 4.29 2.15 -0.37
CA ILE A 35 3.26 3.17 -0.66
C ILE A 35 3.01 3.23 -2.16
N ASN A 36 1.80 3.60 -2.59
CA ASN A 36 1.48 3.74 -4.01
C ASN A 36 1.92 5.08 -4.60
N ALA A 37 1.79 6.17 -3.86
CA ALA A 37 2.29 7.47 -4.27
C ALA A 37 2.45 8.42 -3.08
N ILE A 38 3.32 9.41 -3.25
CA ILE A 38 3.57 10.50 -2.30
C ILE A 38 3.53 11.81 -3.09
N SER A 39 2.82 12.80 -2.60
CA SER A 39 2.88 14.14 -3.18
C SER A 39 4.00 14.97 -2.55
N SER A 40 4.52 15.95 -3.28
CA SER A 40 5.58 16.83 -2.79
C SER A 40 5.16 17.69 -1.58
N ASP A 41 3.86 17.88 -1.38
CA ASP A 41 3.26 18.56 -0.23
C ASP A 41 2.91 17.61 0.93
N GLY A 42 3.33 16.33 0.85
CA GLY A 42 3.31 15.37 1.95
C GLY A 42 2.06 14.48 2.06
N TRP A 43 1.17 14.46 1.07
CA TRP A 43 0.08 13.50 1.05
C TRP A 43 0.58 12.09 0.71
N LEU A 44 0.07 11.11 1.44
CA LEU A 44 0.36 9.70 1.21
C LEU A 44 -0.86 9.01 0.62
N VAL A 45 -0.71 8.35 -0.51
CA VAL A 45 -1.82 7.67 -1.21
C VAL A 45 -1.59 6.17 -1.27
N ASN A 46 -2.56 5.41 -0.77
CA ASN A 46 -2.57 3.95 -0.78
C ASN A 46 -3.89 3.41 -1.30
N ILE A 47 -3.83 2.40 -2.15
CA ILE A 47 -4.98 1.68 -2.70
C ILE A 47 -4.83 0.20 -2.38
N ASP A 48 -5.88 -0.41 -1.81
CA ASP A 48 -5.91 -1.82 -1.46
C ASP A 48 -7.17 -2.52 -1.98
N GLY A 49 -7.06 -3.84 -2.19
CA GLY A 49 -8.20 -4.70 -2.47
C GLY A 49 -8.96 -5.09 -1.21
N THR A 50 -8.28 -5.72 -0.25
CA THR A 50 -8.90 -6.21 0.99
C THR A 50 -8.85 -5.23 2.15
N GLY A 51 -8.08 -4.16 2.04
CA GLY A 51 -7.98 -3.12 3.05
C GLY A 51 -7.02 -3.39 4.20
N ASN A 52 -6.32 -4.51 4.20
CA ASN A 52 -5.44 -4.90 5.31
C ASN A 52 -4.28 -3.92 5.52
N ARG A 53 -3.64 -3.46 4.44
CA ARG A 53 -2.54 -2.50 4.51
C ARG A 53 -3.04 -1.11 4.90
N VAL A 54 -4.09 -0.62 4.26
CA VAL A 54 -4.67 0.70 4.58
C VAL A 54 -5.21 0.74 5.99
N ALA A 55 -5.79 -0.36 6.52
CA ALA A 55 -6.21 -0.44 7.90
C ALA A 55 -5.03 -0.28 8.88
N ALA A 56 -3.90 -0.98 8.63
CA ALA A 56 -2.71 -0.86 9.46
C ALA A 56 -2.07 0.54 9.38
N ILE A 57 -2.09 1.17 8.21
CA ILE A 57 -1.61 2.56 8.03
C ILE A 57 -2.53 3.55 8.74
N CYS A 58 -3.85 3.41 8.57
CA CYS A 58 -4.84 4.30 9.15
C CYS A 58 -4.89 4.20 10.67
N PHE A 59 -4.99 2.97 11.18
CA PHE A 59 -5.10 2.69 12.61
C PHE A 59 -4.61 1.26 12.90
N GLY A 60 -3.93 1.06 14.03
CA GLY A 60 -3.42 -0.24 14.47
C GLY A 60 -2.02 -0.09 15.08
N PRO A 61 -0.97 -0.50 14.38
CA PRO A 61 0.40 -0.46 14.88
C PRO A 61 0.83 0.92 15.38
N GLU A 62 1.58 0.96 16.48
CA GLU A 62 2.09 2.21 17.04
C GLU A 62 3.13 2.88 16.11
N ASN A 63 3.85 2.08 15.35
CA ASN A 63 4.82 2.55 14.38
C ASN A 63 4.48 2.03 12.99
N VAL A 64 4.44 2.92 12.01
CA VAL A 64 4.28 2.59 10.59
C VAL A 64 5.49 3.11 9.82
N ILE A 65 6.17 2.24 9.12
CA ILE A 65 7.30 2.60 8.25
C ILE A 65 6.89 2.35 6.80
N LEU A 66 6.82 3.41 6.02
CA LEU A 66 6.52 3.35 4.60
C LEU A 66 7.81 3.53 3.80
N VAL A 67 8.14 2.56 2.97
CA VAL A 67 9.33 2.60 2.12
C VAL A 67 8.93 2.93 0.69
N ALA A 68 9.59 3.90 0.09
CA ALA A 68 9.31 4.35 -1.26
C ALA A 68 10.57 4.72 -2.03
N GLY A 69 10.62 4.33 -3.30
CA GLY A 69 11.57 4.89 -4.25
C GLY A 69 11.14 6.28 -4.73
N THR A 70 12.06 7.02 -5.31
CA THR A 70 11.83 8.38 -5.86
C THR A 70 10.80 8.38 -6.98
N ASN A 71 10.63 7.26 -7.68
CA ASN A 71 9.60 7.07 -8.72
C ASN A 71 8.16 7.23 -8.22
N LYS A 72 7.94 7.25 -6.89
CA LYS A 72 6.60 7.39 -6.27
C LYS A 72 6.27 8.81 -5.85
N ILE A 73 7.21 9.72 -5.98
CA ILE A 73 7.02 11.15 -5.66
C ILE A 73 6.33 11.85 -6.84
N THR A 74 5.30 12.61 -6.54
CA THR A 74 4.52 13.37 -7.53
C THR A 74 4.42 14.84 -7.10
N GLY A 75 3.89 15.69 -7.96
CA GLY A 75 3.67 17.11 -7.64
C GLY A 75 2.64 17.31 -6.52
N ALA A 76 1.37 17.38 -6.88
CA ALA A 76 0.27 17.60 -5.94
C ALA A 76 -0.46 16.30 -5.60
N MET A 77 -1.36 16.35 -4.61
CA MET A 77 -2.23 15.24 -4.21
C MET A 77 -2.96 14.59 -5.39
N GLN A 78 -3.53 15.37 -6.31
CA GLN A 78 -4.25 14.85 -7.48
C GLN A 78 -3.33 14.01 -8.39
N SER A 79 -2.08 14.42 -8.52
CA SER A 79 -1.07 13.66 -9.26
C SER A 79 -0.70 12.36 -8.54
N ALA A 80 -0.68 12.38 -7.21
CA ALA A 80 -0.45 11.17 -6.41
C ALA A 80 -1.59 10.16 -6.57
N ILE A 81 -2.83 10.61 -6.51
CA ILE A 81 -4.01 9.78 -6.79
C ILE A 81 -3.97 9.22 -8.22
N ALA A 82 -3.67 10.09 -9.18
CA ALA A 82 -3.56 9.68 -10.59
C ALA A 82 -2.47 8.62 -10.80
N ARG A 83 -1.30 8.79 -10.17
CA ARG A 83 -0.22 7.80 -10.20
C ARG A 83 -0.65 6.47 -9.57
N ALA A 84 -1.24 6.51 -8.39
CA ALA A 84 -1.68 5.31 -7.69
C ALA A 84 -2.69 4.51 -8.53
N ARG A 85 -3.62 5.19 -9.21
CA ARG A 85 -4.66 4.59 -10.05
C ARG A 85 -4.15 4.14 -11.42
N ASN A 86 -3.30 4.95 -12.09
CA ASN A 86 -2.94 4.71 -13.48
C ASN A 86 -1.57 4.07 -13.68
N VAL A 87 -0.75 4.00 -12.63
CA VAL A 87 0.58 3.35 -12.68
C VAL A 87 0.61 2.17 -11.74
N ALA A 88 0.50 2.40 -10.43
CA ALA A 88 0.69 1.36 -9.44
C ALA A 88 -0.38 0.25 -9.51
N ALA A 89 -1.66 0.61 -9.60
CA ALA A 89 -2.75 -0.36 -9.60
C ALA A 89 -2.76 -1.25 -10.87
N PRO A 90 -2.61 -0.74 -12.11
CA PRO A 90 -2.53 -1.59 -13.30
C PRO A 90 -1.35 -2.58 -13.26
N ILE A 91 -0.17 -2.12 -12.88
CA ILE A 91 1.02 -2.99 -12.77
C ILE A 91 0.79 -4.08 -11.71
N ASN A 92 0.23 -3.71 -10.56
CA ASN A 92 -0.07 -4.67 -9.50
C ASN A 92 -1.16 -5.67 -9.92
N ALA A 93 -2.22 -5.23 -10.62
CA ALA A 93 -3.25 -6.11 -11.15
C ALA A 93 -2.67 -7.13 -12.14
N LYS A 94 -1.76 -6.69 -13.02
CA LYS A 94 -1.08 -7.57 -13.98
C LYS A 94 -0.21 -8.64 -13.27
N ARG A 95 0.43 -8.28 -12.14
CA ARG A 95 1.21 -9.24 -11.34
C ARG A 95 0.36 -10.40 -10.79
N PHE A 96 -0.92 -10.17 -10.55
CA PHE A 96 -1.85 -11.19 -10.07
C PHE A 96 -2.58 -11.95 -11.19
N ASP A 97 -2.27 -11.66 -12.45
CA ASP A 97 -2.91 -12.26 -13.63
C ASP A 97 -4.45 -12.13 -13.60
N LEU A 98 -4.92 -10.95 -13.19
CA LEU A 98 -6.35 -10.67 -13.06
C LEU A 98 -6.94 -10.18 -14.38
N PRO A 99 -8.18 -10.58 -14.74
CA PRO A 99 -8.85 -10.18 -15.98
C PRO A 99 -9.44 -8.75 -15.91
N ASN A 100 -8.74 -7.83 -15.30
CA ASN A 100 -9.19 -6.46 -15.14
C ASN A 100 -8.89 -5.62 -16.40
N PRO A 101 -9.73 -4.65 -16.78
CA PRO A 101 -9.50 -3.84 -17.98
C PRO A 101 -8.13 -3.16 -18.00
N CYS A 102 -7.63 -2.75 -16.83
CA CYS A 102 -6.34 -2.07 -16.70
C CYS A 102 -5.13 -2.98 -16.99
N THR A 103 -5.27 -4.31 -16.91
CA THR A 103 -4.18 -5.24 -17.24
C THR A 103 -3.93 -5.29 -18.75
N VAL A 104 -4.95 -4.99 -19.54
CA VAL A 104 -4.90 -4.93 -21.01
C VAL A 104 -4.54 -3.53 -21.47
N SER A 105 -5.24 -2.51 -20.97
CA SER A 105 -5.08 -1.12 -21.42
C SER A 105 -3.88 -0.40 -20.80
N GLY A 106 -3.34 -0.90 -19.69
CA GLY A 106 -2.32 -0.23 -18.90
C GLY A 106 -2.82 1.00 -18.12
N LYS A 107 -4.12 1.31 -18.17
CA LYS A 107 -4.73 2.48 -17.52
C LYS A 107 -5.94 2.07 -16.67
N CYS A 108 -6.20 2.82 -15.60
CA CYS A 108 -7.37 2.62 -14.77
C CYS A 108 -8.66 2.84 -15.60
N ALA A 109 -9.56 1.87 -15.54
CA ALA A 109 -10.87 1.94 -16.15
C ALA A 109 -12.00 2.10 -15.12
N ASP A 110 -11.66 2.40 -13.89
CA ASP A 110 -12.59 2.58 -12.76
C ASP A 110 -13.54 1.38 -12.57
N CYS A 111 -13.01 0.19 -12.73
CA CYS A 111 -13.79 -1.04 -12.72
C CYS A 111 -14.32 -1.37 -11.32
N ILE A 112 -15.57 -1.83 -11.28
CA ILE A 112 -16.22 -2.41 -10.10
C ILE A 112 -16.55 -3.86 -10.46
N SER A 113 -15.76 -4.79 -9.94
CA SER A 113 -15.92 -6.22 -10.21
C SER A 113 -15.35 -7.05 -9.05
N ASP A 114 -15.68 -8.33 -8.98
CA ASP A 114 -15.16 -9.24 -7.95
C ASP A 114 -13.64 -9.42 -8.02
N THR A 115 -13.02 -9.08 -9.15
CA THR A 115 -11.57 -9.15 -9.35
C THR A 115 -10.85 -7.83 -9.09
N THR A 116 -11.57 -6.74 -8.73
CA THR A 116 -10.93 -5.46 -8.46
C THR A 116 -9.96 -5.54 -7.28
N ILE A 117 -8.81 -4.90 -7.41
CA ILE A 117 -7.83 -4.73 -6.33
C ILE A 117 -7.81 -3.29 -5.79
N CYS A 118 -8.77 -2.48 -6.21
CA CYS A 118 -8.87 -1.05 -5.89
C CYS A 118 -10.18 -0.76 -5.14
N SER A 119 -10.42 -1.51 -4.05
CA SER A 119 -11.66 -1.38 -3.27
C SER A 119 -11.56 -0.36 -2.14
N GLN A 120 -10.34 -0.12 -1.65
CA GLN A 120 -10.08 0.79 -0.53
C GLN A 120 -9.07 1.84 -0.94
N PHE A 121 -9.42 3.11 -0.73
CA PHE A 121 -8.56 4.26 -0.99
C PHE A 121 -8.26 4.96 0.32
N LEU A 122 -6.99 5.15 0.63
CA LEU A 122 -6.54 5.90 1.80
C LEU A 122 -5.68 7.08 1.35
N GLU A 123 -6.13 8.26 1.67
CA GLU A 123 -5.42 9.52 1.48
C GLU A 123 -5.05 10.07 2.86
N THR A 124 -3.78 9.94 3.23
CA THR A 124 -3.30 10.44 4.52
C THR A 124 -2.73 11.83 4.35
N ARG A 125 -3.45 12.82 4.90
CA ARG A 125 -3.06 14.23 4.84
C ARG A 125 -2.07 14.60 5.93
N TYR A 126 -2.27 14.07 7.12
CA TYR A 126 -1.52 14.45 8.32
C TYR A 126 -1.35 13.24 9.24
N CYS A 127 -0.15 13.08 9.79
CA CYS A 127 0.13 11.99 10.72
C CYS A 127 -0.29 12.37 12.14
N LYS A 128 -1.27 11.65 12.68
CA LYS A 128 -1.72 11.80 14.07
C LYS A 128 -1.88 10.42 14.73
N PRO A 129 -1.22 10.15 15.87
CA PRO A 129 -0.27 11.02 16.58
C PRO A 129 0.99 11.30 15.76
N ALA A 130 1.64 12.43 16.07
CA ALA A 130 2.86 12.86 15.37
C ALA A 130 3.96 11.80 15.49
N GLY A 131 4.66 11.55 14.37
CA GLY A 131 5.76 10.58 14.32
C GLY A 131 5.34 9.10 14.23
N ARG A 132 4.05 8.77 14.25
CA ARG A 132 3.57 7.40 14.07
C ARG A 132 3.94 6.85 12.69
N ILE A 133 3.74 7.63 11.64
CA ILE A 133 4.10 7.27 10.27
C ILE A 133 5.45 7.88 9.93
N LYS A 134 6.38 7.02 9.52
CA LYS A 134 7.71 7.40 9.04
C LYS A 134 7.84 6.98 7.60
N VAL A 135 8.30 7.87 6.73
CA VAL A 135 8.54 7.57 5.32
C VAL A 135 10.05 7.51 5.08
N ILE A 136 10.51 6.39 4.54
CA ILE A 136 11.89 6.21 4.10
C ILE A 136 11.90 6.35 2.58
N LEU A 137 12.53 7.41 2.08
CA LEU A 137 12.75 7.64 0.67
C LEU A 137 14.11 7.06 0.26
N ILE A 138 14.13 6.28 -0.80
CA ILE A 138 15.32 5.70 -1.37
C ILE A 138 15.54 6.33 -2.74
N GLU A 139 16.76 6.82 -2.98
CA GLU A 139 17.15 7.50 -4.22
C GLU A 139 17.29 6.54 -5.42
N GLU A 140 16.37 5.59 -5.52
CA GLU A 140 16.26 4.63 -6.60
C GLU A 140 14.80 4.43 -6.96
N GLU A 141 14.53 3.91 -8.14
CA GLU A 141 13.20 3.45 -8.53
C GLU A 141 12.91 2.11 -7.85
N LEU A 142 11.99 2.09 -6.90
CA LEU A 142 11.60 0.89 -6.15
C LEU A 142 10.11 0.63 -6.20
N GLY A 143 9.77 -0.58 -6.60
CA GLY A 143 8.40 -1.02 -6.78
C GLY A 143 7.66 -0.23 -7.87
N PHE A 144 6.36 -0.28 -7.87
CA PHE A 144 5.50 0.36 -8.86
C PHE A 144 4.41 1.22 -8.24
#